data_d7973a55d591aad4d064f02c478460d0
#
_entry.id   d7973a55d591aad4d064f02c478460d0
#
_cell.length_a   1.000
_cell.length_b   1.000
_cell.length_c   1.000
_cell.angle_alpha   90.00
_cell.angle_beta   90.00
_cell.angle_gamma   90.00
#
_symmetry.space_group_name_H-M   'P 1'
#
loop_
_entity.id
_entity.type
_entity.pdbx_description
1 polymer ?
#
loop_
_entity_poly.entity_id
_entity_poly.type
_entity_poly.pdbx_seq_one_letter_code
_entity_poly.pdbx_strand_id
1 'polypeptide(L)'
;MPVGSHATNILPNWLAVIWMLVFFVIIATHARHVLESAGQRRWWHSGHVFMAIGMAVMFAPASVDYFHIPTGFWSLAFANGAIAILLWMLVQVFAGRGANLLWLLMAFDLGAMAYMWSPSGFQAPITWLLVAYFAAQAVLWGTDRMRDLDERTIFGGGVSVTPEGALAASVAEPLICFKDLRLSMAAMTIGMAYMFAAMQLVMS
;
A
#
# COMPACT_ATOMS: atom_id res chain seq x y z
N MET A 1 17.36 7.17 -23.27
CA MET A 1 17.50 7.88 -21.98
C MET A 1 17.40 6.83 -20.88
N PRO A 2 18.28 6.79 -19.87
CA PRO A 2 18.16 5.84 -18.78
C PRO A 2 16.92 6.17 -17.95
N VAL A 3 16.00 5.22 -17.85
CA VAL A 3 14.63 5.37 -17.32
C VAL A 3 14.61 5.42 -15.77
N GLY A 4 15.76 5.32 -15.12
CA GLY A 4 15.87 5.28 -13.65
C GLY A 4 15.88 6.64 -12.92
N SER A 5 15.78 7.78 -13.63
CA SER A 5 16.00 9.08 -13.00
C SER A 5 14.73 9.94 -12.81
N HIS A 6 13.53 9.37 -12.95
CA HIS A 6 12.33 10.19 -13.07
C HIS A 6 11.93 10.92 -11.78
N ALA A 7 12.04 10.31 -10.62
CA ALA A 7 11.65 10.95 -9.37
C ALA A 7 12.74 11.90 -8.82
N THR A 8 14.01 11.58 -9.02
CA THR A 8 15.13 12.34 -8.48
C THR A 8 15.30 13.72 -9.13
N ASN A 9 14.77 13.92 -10.35
CA ASN A 9 14.78 15.22 -11.02
C ASN A 9 13.54 16.08 -10.72
N ILE A 10 12.50 15.48 -10.14
CA ILE A 10 11.22 16.13 -9.84
C ILE A 10 11.25 16.77 -8.46
N LEU A 11 11.97 16.15 -7.52
CA LEU A 11 11.99 16.55 -6.12
C LEU A 11 13.36 17.12 -5.71
N PRO A 12 13.38 18.15 -4.85
CA PRO A 12 14.60 18.51 -4.14
C PRO A 12 15.15 17.29 -3.38
N ASN A 13 16.46 17.06 -3.43
CA ASN A 13 17.10 15.87 -2.83
C ASN A 13 16.75 15.69 -1.35
N TRP A 14 16.63 16.78 -0.58
CA TRP A 14 16.28 16.69 0.84
C TRP A 14 14.86 16.12 1.05
N LEU A 15 13.92 16.47 0.18
CA LEU A 15 12.54 15.98 0.26
C LEU A 15 12.45 14.51 -0.18
N ALA A 16 13.21 14.11 -1.20
CA ALA A 16 13.32 12.71 -1.61
C ALA A 16 13.86 11.84 -0.46
N VAL A 17 14.92 12.31 0.23
CA VAL A 17 15.47 11.62 1.41
C VAL A 17 14.43 11.50 2.54
N ILE A 18 13.67 12.57 2.83
CA ILE A 18 12.62 12.51 3.86
C ILE A 18 11.58 11.43 3.52
N TRP A 19 11.06 11.43 2.28
CA TRP A 19 10.09 10.42 1.87
C TRP A 19 10.68 9.01 1.90
N MET A 20 11.91 8.82 1.44
CA MET A 20 12.60 7.54 1.54
C MET A 20 12.66 7.05 3.00
N LEU A 21 13.02 7.91 3.94
CA LEU A 21 13.06 7.57 5.38
C LEU A 21 11.65 7.24 5.92
N VAL A 22 10.62 7.99 5.53
CA VAL A 22 9.22 7.68 5.88
C VAL A 22 8.85 6.28 5.40
N PHE A 23 9.20 5.91 4.16
CA PHE A 23 8.91 4.57 3.65
C PHE A 23 9.72 3.48 4.36
N PHE A 24 10.94 3.74 4.80
CA PHE A 24 11.67 2.78 5.65
C PHE A 24 10.98 2.55 7.00
N VAL A 25 10.43 3.58 7.62
CA VAL A 25 9.63 3.43 8.84
C VAL A 25 8.36 2.62 8.56
N ILE A 26 7.68 2.87 7.44
CA ILE A 26 6.50 2.08 7.02
C ILE A 26 6.88 0.61 6.81
N ILE A 27 7.99 0.33 6.10
CA ILE A 27 8.51 -1.03 5.92
C ILE A 27 8.74 -1.71 7.27
N ALA A 28 9.43 -1.05 8.20
CA ALA A 28 9.73 -1.60 9.52
C ALA A 28 8.43 -1.90 10.31
N THR A 29 7.47 -0.99 10.30
CA THR A 29 6.17 -1.15 10.97
C THR A 29 5.41 -2.35 10.40
N HIS A 30 5.24 -2.42 9.08
CA HIS A 30 4.50 -3.53 8.47
C HIS A 30 5.27 -4.85 8.54
N ALA A 31 6.60 -4.85 8.43
CA ALA A 31 7.42 -6.06 8.60
C ALA A 31 7.28 -6.65 10.01
N ARG A 32 7.25 -5.82 11.04
CA ARG A 32 6.93 -6.24 12.40
C ARG A 32 5.56 -6.94 12.46
N HIS A 33 4.53 -6.33 11.86
CA HIS A 33 3.20 -6.94 11.82
C HIS A 33 3.15 -8.24 11.01
N VAL A 34 3.97 -8.38 9.96
CA VAL A 34 4.13 -9.65 9.23
C VAL A 34 4.63 -10.76 10.14
N LEU A 35 5.58 -10.45 11.03
CA LEU A 35 6.14 -11.43 11.97
C LEU A 35 5.17 -11.78 13.10
N GLU A 36 4.38 -10.82 13.57
CA GLU A 36 3.44 -10.97 14.69
C GLU A 36 2.08 -11.55 14.24
N SER A 37 1.73 -11.46 12.96
CA SER A 37 0.42 -11.85 12.44
C SER A 37 0.44 -13.23 11.79
N ALA A 38 -0.74 -13.86 11.66
CA ALA A 38 -0.95 -15.11 10.96
C ALA A 38 -2.05 -14.99 9.89
N GLY A 39 -2.13 -15.97 8.98
CA GLY A 39 -3.19 -16.07 8.00
C GLY A 39 -3.26 -14.86 7.03
N GLN A 40 -4.47 -14.41 6.74
CA GLN A 40 -4.72 -13.33 5.77
C GLN A 40 -4.08 -12.00 6.18
N ARG A 41 -4.02 -11.70 7.47
CA ARG A 41 -3.42 -10.47 8.00
C ARG A 41 -1.94 -10.38 7.66
N ARG A 42 -1.19 -11.50 7.78
CA ARG A 42 0.22 -11.55 7.37
C ARG A 42 0.40 -11.19 5.90
N TRP A 43 -0.42 -11.76 5.02
CA TRP A 43 -0.34 -11.49 3.58
C TRP A 43 -0.70 -10.04 3.24
N TRP A 44 -1.68 -9.47 3.94
CA TRP A 44 -2.06 -8.08 3.78
C TRP A 44 -0.90 -7.14 4.15
N HIS A 45 -0.26 -7.34 5.31
CA HIS A 45 0.93 -6.56 5.68
C HIS A 45 2.10 -6.78 4.72
N SER A 46 2.30 -8.00 4.21
CA SER A 46 3.37 -8.29 3.23
C SER A 46 3.20 -7.49 1.94
N GLY A 47 1.97 -7.32 1.46
CA GLY A 47 1.69 -6.47 0.30
C GLY A 47 2.05 -5.00 0.55
N HIS A 48 1.77 -4.47 1.75
CA HIS A 48 2.15 -3.10 2.11
C HIS A 48 3.67 -2.93 2.25
N VAL A 49 4.38 -3.93 2.79
CA VAL A 49 5.86 -3.95 2.77
C VAL A 49 6.36 -3.87 1.34
N PHE A 50 5.79 -4.68 0.44
CA PHE A 50 6.19 -4.69 -0.97
C PHE A 50 5.95 -3.34 -1.66
N MET A 51 4.77 -2.70 -1.46
CA MET A 51 4.48 -1.37 -1.98
C MET A 51 5.43 -0.32 -1.39
N ALA A 52 5.68 -0.36 -0.08
CA ALA A 52 6.58 0.59 0.58
C ALA A 52 8.03 0.47 0.10
N ILE A 53 8.50 -0.75 -0.22
CA ILE A 53 9.82 -0.96 -0.86
C ILE A 53 9.86 -0.29 -2.23
N GLY A 54 8.85 -0.50 -3.08
CA GLY A 54 8.78 0.15 -4.39
C GLY A 54 8.78 1.68 -4.30
N MET A 55 8.07 2.23 -3.33
CA MET A 55 8.06 3.68 -3.07
C MET A 55 9.41 4.17 -2.54
N ALA A 56 10.06 3.45 -1.62
CA ALA A 56 11.38 3.80 -1.12
C ALA A 56 12.42 3.84 -2.24
N VAL A 57 12.37 2.87 -3.17
CA VAL A 57 13.25 2.84 -4.36
C VAL A 57 12.95 4.02 -5.27
N MET A 58 11.68 4.38 -5.47
CA MET A 58 11.28 5.51 -6.31
C MET A 58 11.75 6.86 -5.76
N PHE A 59 11.75 7.02 -4.44
CA PHE A 59 12.25 8.22 -3.77
C PHE A 59 13.77 8.20 -3.51
N ALA A 60 14.46 7.10 -3.80
CA ALA A 60 15.89 7.01 -3.58
C ALA A 60 16.64 8.07 -4.42
N PRO A 61 17.49 8.91 -3.81
CA PRO A 61 18.31 9.85 -4.56
C PRO A 61 19.24 9.11 -5.53
N ALA A 62 19.57 9.72 -6.66
CA ALA A 62 20.46 9.13 -7.66
C ALA A 62 21.82 8.70 -7.09
N SER A 63 22.28 9.35 -6.00
CA SER A 63 23.50 8.98 -5.28
C SER A 63 23.42 7.66 -4.51
N VAL A 64 22.19 7.14 -4.28
CA VAL A 64 21.92 5.90 -3.52
C VAL A 64 21.41 4.78 -4.43
N ASP A 65 21.24 5.07 -5.72
CA ASP A 65 20.73 4.11 -6.72
C ASP A 65 21.82 3.08 -7.09
N TYR A 66 22.17 2.22 -6.14
CA TYR A 66 23.06 1.08 -6.34
C TYR A 66 22.40 -0.11 -7.05
N PHE A 67 21.07 -0.16 -7.08
CA PHE A 67 20.30 -1.25 -7.66
C PHE A 67 19.56 -0.78 -8.92
N HIS A 68 20.19 -0.93 -10.06
CA HIS A 68 19.56 -0.65 -11.37
C HIS A 68 18.51 -1.70 -11.73
N ILE A 69 17.42 -1.75 -10.96
CA ILE A 69 16.29 -2.63 -11.27
C ILE A 69 15.46 -1.95 -12.38
N PRO A 70 15.27 -2.62 -13.53
CA PRO A 70 14.49 -2.04 -14.62
C PRO A 70 13.07 -1.68 -14.17
N THR A 71 12.56 -0.52 -14.61
CA THR A 71 11.18 -0.06 -14.29
C THR A 71 10.13 -1.09 -14.71
N GLY A 72 10.35 -1.78 -15.83
CA GLY A 72 9.48 -2.86 -16.28
C GLY A 72 9.36 -4.02 -15.28
N PHE A 73 10.42 -4.32 -14.53
CA PHE A 73 10.34 -5.32 -13.45
C PHE A 73 9.34 -4.91 -12.38
N TRP A 74 9.42 -3.67 -11.88
CA TRP A 74 8.51 -3.16 -10.87
C TRP A 74 7.06 -3.11 -11.37
N SER A 75 6.85 -2.61 -12.59
CA SER A 75 5.51 -2.58 -13.20
C SER A 75 4.90 -3.98 -13.28
N LEU A 76 5.64 -4.96 -13.79
CA LEU A 76 5.20 -6.35 -13.87
C LEU A 76 4.99 -6.99 -12.50
N ALA A 77 5.87 -6.74 -11.55
CA ALA A 77 5.75 -7.30 -10.21
C ALA A 77 4.49 -6.80 -9.49
N PHE A 78 4.19 -5.49 -9.58
CA PHE A 78 2.97 -4.92 -9.01
C PHE A 78 1.72 -5.37 -9.76
N ALA A 79 1.75 -5.44 -11.10
CA ALA A 79 0.62 -5.93 -11.89
C ALA A 79 0.29 -7.39 -11.56
N ASN A 80 1.30 -8.25 -11.46
CA ASN A 80 1.10 -9.65 -11.06
C ASN A 80 0.56 -9.77 -9.64
N GLY A 81 1.01 -8.94 -8.70
CA GLY A 81 0.47 -8.86 -7.34
C GLY A 81 -1.01 -8.50 -7.33
N ALA A 82 -1.40 -7.47 -8.09
CA ALA A 82 -2.81 -7.06 -8.24
C ALA A 82 -3.67 -8.19 -8.83
N ILE A 83 -3.20 -8.82 -9.90
CA ILE A 83 -3.89 -9.93 -10.56
C ILE A 83 -4.03 -11.11 -9.59
N ALA A 84 -2.98 -11.48 -8.86
CA ALA A 84 -3.02 -12.58 -7.90
C ALA A 84 -4.07 -12.34 -6.81
N ILE A 85 -4.18 -11.11 -6.28
CA ILE A 85 -5.20 -10.75 -5.30
C ILE A 85 -6.60 -10.84 -5.91
N LEU A 86 -6.81 -10.32 -7.12
CA LEU A 86 -8.11 -10.38 -7.80
C LEU A 86 -8.54 -11.83 -8.07
N LEU A 87 -7.63 -12.69 -8.51
CA LEU A 87 -7.90 -14.12 -8.69
C LEU A 87 -8.21 -14.80 -7.35
N TRP A 88 -7.46 -14.49 -6.30
CA TRP A 88 -7.75 -14.97 -4.96
C TRP A 88 -9.14 -14.55 -4.50
N MET A 89 -9.50 -13.28 -4.67
CA MET A 89 -10.84 -12.79 -4.32
C MET A 89 -11.93 -13.51 -5.12
N LEU A 90 -11.72 -13.72 -6.40
CA LEU A 90 -12.65 -14.47 -7.25
C LEU A 90 -12.90 -15.89 -6.71
N VAL A 91 -11.82 -16.59 -6.32
CA VAL A 91 -11.93 -17.91 -5.67
C VAL A 91 -12.73 -17.84 -4.37
N GLN A 92 -12.53 -16.79 -3.53
CA GLN A 92 -13.28 -16.62 -2.28
C GLN A 92 -14.78 -16.40 -2.56
N VAL A 93 -15.12 -15.59 -3.56
CA VAL A 93 -16.51 -15.35 -3.98
C VAL A 93 -17.17 -16.64 -4.46
N PHE A 94 -16.50 -17.42 -5.32
CA PHE A 94 -17.03 -18.72 -5.77
C PHE A 94 -17.14 -19.76 -4.64
N ALA A 95 -16.28 -19.66 -3.62
CA ALA A 95 -16.38 -20.48 -2.42
C ALA A 95 -17.47 -20.00 -1.43
N GLY A 96 -18.28 -19.00 -1.78
CA GLY A 96 -19.36 -18.46 -0.96
C GLY A 96 -18.89 -17.60 0.23
N ARG A 97 -17.61 -17.19 0.28
CA ARG A 97 -17.04 -16.43 1.41
C ARG A 97 -17.18 -14.91 1.27
N GLY A 98 -17.71 -14.43 0.14
CA GLY A 98 -17.89 -13.01 -0.15
C GLY A 98 -16.60 -12.30 -0.57
N ALA A 99 -16.75 -11.05 -1.05
CA ALA A 99 -15.64 -10.19 -1.41
C ALA A 99 -15.23 -9.34 -0.21
N ASN A 100 -13.92 -9.24 0.03
CA ASN A 100 -13.36 -8.39 1.07
C ASN A 100 -12.89 -7.06 0.48
N LEU A 101 -13.46 -5.95 0.95
CA LEU A 101 -13.18 -4.62 0.42
C LEU A 101 -11.70 -4.22 0.59
N LEU A 102 -11.05 -4.60 1.69
CA LEU A 102 -9.63 -4.26 1.91
C LEU A 102 -8.71 -4.94 0.92
N TRP A 103 -9.03 -6.18 0.52
CA TRP A 103 -8.28 -6.84 -0.55
C TRP A 103 -8.52 -6.21 -1.91
N LEU A 104 -9.73 -5.71 -2.17
CA LEU A 104 -10.02 -4.96 -3.39
C LEU A 104 -9.23 -3.65 -3.45
N LEU A 105 -9.20 -2.89 -2.34
CA LEU A 105 -8.39 -1.68 -2.24
C LEU A 105 -6.91 -1.99 -2.46
N MET A 106 -6.39 -3.05 -1.83
CA MET A 106 -5.00 -3.46 -2.03
C MET A 106 -4.68 -3.84 -3.48
N ALA A 107 -5.58 -4.57 -4.14
CA ALA A 107 -5.40 -4.90 -5.56
C ALA A 107 -5.38 -3.63 -6.43
N PHE A 108 -6.23 -2.65 -6.11
CA PHE A 108 -6.26 -1.36 -6.78
C PHE A 108 -4.98 -0.55 -6.53
N ASP A 109 -4.50 -0.53 -5.28
CA ASP A 109 -3.26 0.16 -4.90
C ASP A 109 -2.04 -0.43 -5.62
N LEU A 110 -1.95 -1.78 -5.70
CA LEU A 110 -0.92 -2.45 -6.50
C LEU A 110 -1.04 -2.16 -7.99
N GLY A 111 -2.27 -2.09 -8.52
CA GLY A 111 -2.53 -1.68 -9.91
C GLY A 111 -2.07 -0.25 -10.19
N ALA A 112 -2.32 0.66 -9.26
CA ALA A 112 -1.84 2.04 -9.33
C ALA A 112 -0.30 2.11 -9.27
N MET A 113 0.35 1.28 -8.43
CA MET A 113 1.81 1.14 -8.43
C MET A 113 2.33 0.60 -9.78
N ALA A 114 1.67 -0.40 -10.36
CA ALA A 114 2.04 -0.89 -11.69
C ALA A 114 1.95 0.21 -12.76
N TYR A 115 0.91 1.03 -12.70
CA TYR A 115 0.74 2.19 -13.58
C TYR A 115 1.83 3.24 -13.36
N MET A 116 2.19 3.53 -12.10
CA MET A 116 3.25 4.47 -11.74
C MET A 116 4.62 4.06 -12.30
N TRP A 117 4.91 2.76 -12.33
CA TRP A 117 6.14 2.20 -12.88
C TRP A 117 6.06 1.88 -14.39
N SER A 118 4.93 2.17 -15.05
CA SER A 118 4.74 1.85 -16.46
C SER A 118 5.60 2.72 -17.38
N PRO A 119 6.29 2.13 -18.35
CA PRO A 119 7.06 2.88 -19.34
C PRO A 119 6.19 3.59 -20.38
N SER A 120 4.89 3.31 -20.45
CA SER A 120 3.97 3.85 -21.46
C SER A 120 3.56 5.31 -21.25
N GLY A 121 4.03 5.92 -20.17
CA GLY A 121 3.70 7.30 -19.82
C GLY A 121 2.37 7.49 -19.08
N PHE A 122 2.13 8.70 -18.59
CA PHE A 122 0.96 9.02 -17.77
C PHE A 122 -0.14 9.67 -18.62
N GLN A 123 -1.37 9.23 -18.39
CA GLN A 123 -2.55 9.87 -18.94
C GLN A 123 -3.15 10.80 -17.88
N ALA A 124 -3.17 12.11 -18.16
CA ALA A 124 -3.60 13.12 -17.19
C ALA A 124 -4.94 12.82 -16.49
N PRO A 125 -6.02 12.39 -17.16
CA PRO A 125 -7.27 12.07 -16.48
C PRO A 125 -7.13 10.92 -15.46
N ILE A 126 -6.41 9.86 -15.84
CA ILE A 126 -6.19 8.71 -14.96
C ILE A 126 -5.33 9.12 -13.76
N THR A 127 -4.26 9.85 -14.00
CA THR A 127 -3.34 10.31 -12.96
C THR A 127 -4.06 11.18 -11.93
N TRP A 128 -4.86 12.15 -12.37
CA TRP A 128 -5.61 13.00 -11.44
C TRP A 128 -6.71 12.24 -10.68
N LEU A 129 -7.33 11.23 -11.31
CA LEU A 129 -8.25 10.34 -10.60
C LEU A 129 -7.54 9.55 -9.49
N LEU A 130 -6.33 9.05 -9.76
CA LEU A 130 -5.51 8.37 -8.75
C LEU A 130 -5.07 9.30 -7.63
N VAL A 131 -4.69 10.56 -7.94
CA VAL A 131 -4.41 11.58 -6.91
C VAL A 131 -5.60 11.78 -6.00
N ALA A 132 -6.81 11.98 -6.57
CA ALA A 132 -8.03 12.14 -5.78
C ALA A 132 -8.36 10.90 -4.94
N TYR A 133 -8.19 9.71 -5.51
CA TYR A 133 -8.40 8.43 -4.82
C TYR A 133 -7.46 8.28 -3.60
N PHE A 134 -6.15 8.48 -3.77
CA PHE A 134 -5.20 8.35 -2.68
C PHE A 134 -5.34 9.47 -1.64
N ALA A 135 -5.70 10.68 -2.06
CA ALA A 135 -6.04 11.75 -1.12
C ALA A 135 -7.26 11.40 -0.26
N ALA A 136 -8.31 10.83 -0.88
CA ALA A 136 -9.49 10.35 -0.13
C ALA A 136 -9.12 9.21 0.82
N GLN A 137 -8.33 8.23 0.39
CA GLN A 137 -7.84 7.17 1.27
C GLN A 137 -7.04 7.73 2.45
N ALA A 138 -6.15 8.71 2.22
CA ALA A 138 -5.38 9.35 3.28
C ALA A 138 -6.28 9.97 4.35
N VAL A 139 -7.36 10.65 3.94
CA VAL A 139 -8.36 11.20 4.86
C VAL A 139 -9.09 10.10 5.62
N LEU A 140 -9.52 9.03 4.94
CA LEU A 140 -10.24 7.92 5.57
C LEU A 140 -9.38 7.19 6.61
N TRP A 141 -8.11 6.93 6.30
CA TRP A 141 -7.16 6.38 7.26
C TRP A 141 -6.85 7.36 8.39
N GLY A 142 -6.62 8.64 8.06
CA GLY A 142 -6.33 9.70 9.04
C GLY A 142 -7.46 9.93 10.03
N THR A 143 -8.72 9.80 9.59
CA THR A 143 -9.93 10.05 10.41
C THR A 143 -10.49 8.79 11.09
N ASP A 144 -9.78 7.66 11.04
CA ASP A 144 -10.19 6.38 11.68
C ASP A 144 -11.45 5.72 11.06
N ARG A 145 -11.94 6.24 9.95
CA ARG A 145 -13.13 5.71 9.29
C ARG A 145 -12.93 4.32 8.67
N MET A 146 -11.68 3.93 8.42
CA MET A 146 -11.33 2.61 7.89
C MET A 146 -11.32 1.50 8.97
N ARG A 147 -11.34 1.86 10.25
CA ARG A 147 -11.31 0.90 11.36
C ARG A 147 -12.47 -0.10 11.31
N ASP A 148 -13.69 0.39 11.10
CA ASP A 148 -14.87 -0.46 11.05
C ASP A 148 -14.83 -1.47 9.88
N LEU A 149 -14.15 -1.11 8.80
CA LEU A 149 -13.93 -1.98 7.65
C LEU A 149 -12.90 -3.07 7.98
N ASP A 150 -11.82 -2.71 8.68
CA ASP A 150 -10.76 -3.63 9.08
C ASP A 150 -11.32 -4.70 10.04
N GLU A 151 -12.00 -4.31 11.09
CA GLU A 151 -12.55 -5.23 12.09
C GLU A 151 -13.60 -6.18 11.48
N ARG A 152 -14.48 -5.71 10.60
CA ARG A 152 -15.57 -6.51 10.03
C ARG A 152 -15.12 -7.41 8.88
N THR A 153 -14.16 -6.98 8.09
CA THR A 153 -13.84 -7.64 6.81
C THR A 153 -12.65 -8.59 6.89
N ILE A 154 -11.64 -8.30 7.69
CA ILE A 154 -10.47 -9.20 7.84
C ILE A 154 -10.75 -10.27 8.89
N PHE A 155 -11.47 -9.93 9.95
CA PHE A 155 -11.73 -10.83 11.08
C PHE A 155 -13.11 -11.46 11.08
N GLY A 156 -14.08 -10.96 10.27
CA GLY A 156 -15.47 -11.40 10.22
C GLY A 156 -15.73 -12.74 9.53
N GLY A 157 -14.72 -13.49 9.19
CA GLY A 157 -14.84 -14.86 8.66
C GLY A 157 -15.22 -15.86 9.73
N GLY A 158 -16.45 -15.79 10.24
CA GLY A 158 -17.16 -16.98 10.75
C GLY A 158 -16.60 -17.72 11.96
N VAL A 159 -15.95 -17.04 12.90
CA VAL A 159 -15.83 -17.61 14.26
C VAL A 159 -17.04 -17.12 15.04
N SER A 160 -18.07 -17.97 15.14
CA SER A 160 -19.06 -17.87 16.21
C SER A 160 -18.30 -18.11 17.53
N VAL A 161 -17.79 -17.03 18.12
CA VAL A 161 -17.17 -17.09 19.44
C VAL A 161 -18.30 -17.39 20.42
N THR A 162 -18.31 -18.61 20.95
CA THR A 162 -19.15 -18.95 22.10
C THR A 162 -18.82 -17.98 23.23
N PRO A 163 -19.82 -17.53 24.03
CA PRO A 163 -19.61 -16.51 25.08
C PRO A 163 -18.47 -16.84 26.07
N GLU A 164 -18.11 -18.11 26.22
CA GLU A 164 -17.01 -18.56 27.10
C GLU A 164 -15.61 -18.33 26.46
N GLY A 165 -15.48 -18.32 25.15
CA GLY A 165 -14.21 -18.02 24.46
C GLY A 165 -13.92 -16.51 24.33
N ALA A 166 -14.92 -15.64 24.50
CA ALA A 166 -14.78 -14.20 24.38
C ALA A 166 -13.93 -13.58 25.51
N LEU A 167 -13.93 -14.19 26.70
CA LEU A 167 -13.14 -13.72 27.84
C LEU A 167 -11.62 -13.97 27.69
N ALA A 168 -11.23 -14.97 26.90
CA ALA A 168 -9.81 -15.29 26.65
C ALA A 168 -9.22 -14.51 25.45
N ALA A 169 -10.04 -14.08 24.51
CA ALA A 169 -9.61 -13.35 23.31
C ALA A 169 -9.54 -11.82 23.50
N SER A 170 -10.05 -11.29 24.62
CA SER A 170 -9.98 -9.87 24.96
C SER A 170 -8.66 -9.46 25.64
N VAL A 171 -7.58 -10.19 25.41
CA VAL A 171 -6.24 -9.63 25.65
C VAL A 171 -6.07 -8.50 24.66
N ALA A 172 -6.32 -7.29 25.15
CA ALA A 172 -6.26 -6.03 24.43
C ALA A 172 -5.03 -6.04 23.50
N GLU A 173 -5.26 -6.15 22.18
CA GLU A 173 -4.24 -5.71 21.24
C GLU A 173 -3.90 -4.29 21.64
N PRO A 174 -2.64 -3.97 21.90
CA PRO A 174 -2.30 -2.67 22.45
C PRO A 174 -2.78 -1.58 21.48
N LEU A 175 -3.56 -0.62 21.99
CA LEU A 175 -4.06 0.56 21.28
C LEU A 175 -2.96 1.30 20.49
N ILE A 176 -1.70 1.10 20.90
CA ILE A 176 -0.49 1.61 20.25
C ILE A 176 -0.31 1.00 18.86
N CYS A 177 -0.54 -0.29 18.68
CA CYS A 177 -0.38 -1.01 17.42
C CYS A 177 -1.34 -0.49 16.32
N PHE A 178 -2.55 -0.13 16.69
CA PHE A 178 -3.55 0.38 15.75
C PHE A 178 -3.27 1.82 15.28
N LYS A 179 -2.76 2.68 16.18
CA LYS A 179 -2.36 4.04 15.81
C LYS A 179 -1.20 4.04 14.82
N ASP A 180 -0.22 3.16 15.01
CA ASP A 180 0.94 3.04 14.13
C ASP A 180 0.51 2.57 12.74
N LEU A 181 -0.40 1.60 12.66
CA LEU A 181 -0.93 1.11 11.40
C LEU A 181 -1.67 2.21 10.63
N ARG A 182 -2.55 2.94 11.29
CA ARG A 182 -3.34 4.04 10.70
C ARG A 182 -2.44 5.14 10.14
N LEU A 183 -1.44 5.55 10.91
CA LEU A 183 -0.49 6.58 10.50
C LEU A 183 0.37 6.11 9.33
N SER A 184 0.83 4.86 9.35
CA SER A 184 1.62 4.30 8.24
C SER A 184 0.82 4.21 6.96
N MET A 185 -0.46 3.80 7.02
CA MET A 185 -1.36 3.77 5.86
C MET A 185 -1.67 5.17 5.33
N ALA A 186 -1.98 6.13 6.21
CA ALA A 186 -2.19 7.52 5.81
C ALA A 186 -0.94 8.12 5.16
N ALA A 187 0.23 7.91 5.74
CA ALA A 187 1.49 8.40 5.18
C ALA A 187 1.80 7.77 3.81
N MET A 188 1.54 6.46 3.66
CA MET A 188 1.75 5.76 2.39
C MET A 188 0.84 6.31 1.29
N THR A 189 -0.44 6.50 1.56
CA THR A 189 -1.40 7.03 0.59
C THR A 189 -1.13 8.51 0.25
N ILE A 190 -0.67 9.32 1.22
CA ILE A 190 -0.20 10.70 0.97
C ILE A 190 1.02 10.67 0.03
N GLY A 191 1.99 9.79 0.29
CA GLY A 191 3.17 9.65 -0.56
C GLY A 191 2.82 9.25 -2.00
N MET A 192 1.86 8.34 -2.18
CA MET A 192 1.37 7.95 -3.50
C MET A 192 0.64 9.10 -4.21
N ALA A 193 -0.29 9.79 -3.53
CA ALA A 193 -0.98 10.96 -4.09
C ALA A 193 0.02 12.04 -4.52
N TYR A 194 1.01 12.31 -3.67
CA TYR A 194 2.04 13.29 -3.94
C TYR A 194 2.88 12.93 -5.16
N MET A 195 3.31 11.66 -5.29
CA MET A 195 4.09 11.21 -6.45
C MET A 195 3.30 11.31 -7.75
N PHE A 196 2.04 10.86 -7.78
CA PHE A 196 1.21 11.00 -8.96
C PHE A 196 1.04 12.46 -9.39
N ALA A 197 0.80 13.36 -8.42
CA ALA A 197 0.68 14.79 -8.70
C ALA A 197 2.01 15.38 -9.22
N ALA A 198 3.13 15.06 -8.58
CA ALA A 198 4.44 15.56 -8.98
C ALA A 198 4.84 15.09 -10.38
N MET A 199 4.64 13.79 -10.68
CA MET A 199 4.95 13.23 -12.00
C MET A 199 4.07 13.84 -13.09
N GLN A 200 2.78 14.07 -12.82
CA GLN A 200 1.87 14.69 -13.79
C GLN A 200 2.26 16.14 -14.08
N LEU A 201 2.61 16.92 -13.05
CA LEU A 201 3.00 18.33 -13.22
C LEU A 201 4.31 18.53 -13.99
N VAL A 202 5.21 17.54 -13.95
CA VAL A 202 6.48 17.62 -14.71
C VAL A 202 6.30 17.18 -16.16
N MET A 203 5.29 16.34 -16.44
CA MET A 203 5.03 15.83 -17.80
C MET A 203 4.02 16.68 -18.59
N SER A 204 3.32 17.63 -17.94
CA SER A 204 2.40 18.57 -18.58
C SER A 204 3.13 19.80 -19.11
#